data_faa63a954a6259ddbd4183998c349d67
#
_entry.id   faa63a954a6259ddbd4183998c349d67
#
_cell.length_a   1.000
_cell.length_b   1.000
_cell.length_c   1.000
_cell.angle_alpha   90.00
_cell.angle_beta   90.00
_cell.angle_gamma   90.00
#
_symmetry.space_group_name_H-M   'P 1'
#
loop_
_entity.id
_entity.type
_entity.pdbx_description
1 polymer ?
#
loop_
_entity_poly.entity_id
_entity_poly.type
_entity_poly.pdbx_seq_one_letter_code
_entity_poly.pdbx_strand_id
1 'polypeptide(L)'
;MRTLGVIEPVMLIVAGFSRHVELLEAVEHRLQERFGPIALIGPTIEFRNTAYYEATMGTGLLKRYWAFERFHEPDSLAEIKRITIELEQEIIRSRQFPELRPLNLDPGFLSLGKFILATTKDQAHRIYLHGGIFAEVTLRFHDGEFEPRPWTYADWQLPQVLEFLKEARKFYVKKKQESVKTSSELPKLLVRATSQP
;
A
#
# COMPACT_ATOMS: atom_id res chain seq x y z
N MET A 1 31.09 -17.29 -5.17
CA MET A 1 30.78 -15.86 -5.01
C MET A 1 29.25 -15.74 -4.88
N ARG A 2 28.71 -15.17 -3.79
CA ARG A 2 27.26 -14.94 -3.67
C ARG A 2 26.91 -13.68 -4.46
N THR A 3 26.07 -13.80 -5.48
CA THR A 3 25.49 -12.66 -6.19
C THR A 3 24.24 -12.19 -5.45
N LEU A 4 23.99 -10.88 -5.47
CA LEU A 4 22.72 -10.33 -5.01
C LEU A 4 21.60 -10.90 -5.87
N GLY A 5 20.50 -11.33 -5.24
CA GLY A 5 19.31 -11.78 -5.95
C GLY A 5 18.65 -10.64 -6.72
N VAL A 6 17.88 -10.98 -7.74
CA VAL A 6 17.03 -10.02 -8.44
C VAL A 6 15.96 -9.53 -7.46
N ILE A 7 15.87 -8.22 -7.28
CA ILE A 7 14.84 -7.60 -6.48
C ILE A 7 13.56 -7.48 -7.33
N GLU A 8 12.47 -8.01 -6.82
CA GLU A 8 11.20 -7.99 -7.52
C GLU A 8 10.37 -6.76 -7.13
N PRO A 9 9.84 -6.03 -8.11
CA PRO A 9 8.93 -4.92 -7.83
C PRO A 9 7.71 -5.37 -7.04
N VAL A 10 7.14 -4.48 -6.24
CA VAL A 10 6.05 -4.74 -5.30
C VAL A 10 4.81 -3.90 -5.62
N MET A 11 3.65 -4.36 -5.17
CA MET A 11 2.39 -3.63 -5.34
C MET A 11 2.14 -2.70 -4.14
N LEU A 12 1.85 -1.43 -4.42
CA LEU A 12 1.46 -0.47 -3.39
C LEU A 12 0.01 -0.71 -2.94
N ILE A 13 -0.18 -0.78 -1.63
CA ILE A 13 -1.49 -0.70 -0.97
C ILE A 13 -1.45 0.54 -0.07
N VAL A 14 -2.48 1.36 -0.12
CA VAL A 14 -2.65 2.47 0.84
C VAL A 14 -3.95 2.24 1.60
N ALA A 15 -3.92 2.32 2.93
CA ALA A 15 -5.11 2.43 3.74
C ALA A 15 -5.25 3.87 4.21
N GLY A 16 -6.45 4.44 4.08
CA GLY A 16 -6.75 5.79 4.55
C GLY A 16 -7.93 5.79 5.49
N PHE A 17 -7.89 6.60 6.54
CA PHE A 17 -9.05 6.76 7.40
C PHE A 17 -9.31 8.23 7.76
N SER A 18 -10.60 8.53 7.83
CA SER A 18 -11.16 9.83 8.15
C SER A 18 -12.58 9.64 8.70
N ARG A 19 -13.12 10.63 9.38
CA ARG A 19 -14.57 10.68 9.67
C ARG A 19 -15.39 11.23 8.50
N HIS A 20 -14.74 11.83 7.50
CA HIS A 20 -15.33 12.47 6.35
C HIS A 20 -15.21 11.55 5.13
N VAL A 21 -16.33 10.98 4.66
CA VAL A 21 -16.36 10.09 3.48
C VAL A 21 -15.91 10.84 2.23
N GLU A 22 -16.37 12.08 2.08
CA GLU A 22 -16.02 12.96 0.96
C GLU A 22 -14.51 13.24 0.89
N LEU A 23 -13.82 13.27 2.03
CA LEU A 23 -12.37 13.41 2.06
C LEU A 23 -11.66 12.13 1.57
N LEU A 24 -12.18 10.94 1.92
CA LEU A 24 -11.65 9.68 1.42
C LEU A 24 -11.81 9.56 -0.11
N GLU A 25 -12.92 10.07 -0.66
CA GLU A 25 -13.17 10.13 -2.10
C GLU A 25 -12.25 11.14 -2.80
N ALA A 26 -12.10 12.33 -2.24
CA ALA A 26 -11.19 13.36 -2.78
C ALA A 26 -9.72 12.92 -2.76
N VAL A 27 -9.31 12.24 -1.68
CA VAL A 27 -7.94 11.73 -1.52
C VAL A 27 -7.63 10.60 -2.52
N GLU A 28 -8.61 9.78 -2.90
CA GLU A 28 -8.45 8.74 -3.90
C GLU A 28 -7.90 9.31 -5.22
N HIS A 29 -8.44 10.44 -5.67
CA HIS A 29 -7.97 11.15 -6.87
C HIS A 29 -6.51 11.60 -6.73
N ARG A 30 -6.17 12.21 -5.59
CA ARG A 30 -4.81 12.68 -5.31
C ARG A 30 -3.79 11.55 -5.18
N LEU A 31 -4.20 10.41 -4.64
CA LEU A 31 -3.37 9.20 -4.60
C LEU A 31 -3.10 8.67 -6.00
N GLN A 32 -4.11 8.69 -6.89
CA GLN A 32 -3.91 8.28 -8.30
C GLN A 32 -2.96 9.21 -9.06
N GLU A 33 -2.99 10.51 -8.81
CA GLU A 33 -2.05 11.47 -9.40
C GLU A 33 -0.60 11.18 -8.98
N ARG A 34 -0.37 10.70 -7.75
CA ARG A 34 0.96 10.42 -7.20
C ARG A 34 1.47 9.02 -7.55
N PHE A 35 0.61 8.02 -7.49
CA PHE A 35 1.00 6.61 -7.53
C PHE A 35 0.49 5.85 -8.76
N GLY A 36 -0.30 6.49 -9.61
CA GLY A 36 -0.90 5.89 -10.79
C GLY A 36 -2.29 5.30 -10.54
N PRO A 37 -2.88 4.61 -11.53
CA PRO A 37 -4.25 4.09 -11.44
C PRO A 37 -4.44 3.13 -10.28
N ILE A 38 -5.64 3.16 -9.69
CA ILE A 38 -6.08 2.19 -8.71
C ILE A 38 -6.60 0.95 -9.45
N ALA A 39 -6.03 -0.22 -9.12
CA ALA A 39 -6.46 -1.51 -9.64
C ALA A 39 -7.69 -2.05 -8.90
N LEU A 40 -7.72 -1.89 -7.57
CA LEU A 40 -8.78 -2.39 -6.71
C LEU A 40 -9.05 -1.41 -5.58
N ILE A 41 -10.34 -1.21 -5.29
CA ILE A 41 -10.81 -0.49 -4.10
C ILE A 41 -11.34 -1.53 -3.12
N GLY A 42 -10.80 -1.53 -1.92
CA GLY A 42 -11.18 -2.43 -0.84
C GLY A 42 -12.42 -1.96 -0.09
N PRO A 43 -12.81 -2.69 0.95
CA PRO A 43 -13.98 -2.33 1.76
C PRO A 43 -13.79 -0.99 2.45
N THR A 44 -14.92 -0.28 2.65
CA THR A 44 -14.98 0.81 3.64
C THR A 44 -15.51 0.22 4.94
N ILE A 45 -14.75 0.33 6.01
CA ILE A 45 -15.07 -0.24 7.31
C ILE A 45 -15.14 0.84 8.39
N GLU A 46 -15.95 0.63 9.41
CA GLU A 46 -15.88 1.44 10.63
C GLU A 46 -14.58 1.13 11.38
N PHE A 47 -13.80 2.16 11.66
CA PHE A 47 -12.55 2.05 12.39
C PHE A 47 -12.79 2.36 13.87
N ARG A 48 -12.98 1.30 14.69
CA ARG A 48 -13.41 1.38 16.09
C ARG A 48 -12.29 1.40 17.13
N ASN A 49 -11.04 1.13 16.77
CA ASN A 49 -9.88 1.14 17.69
C ASN A 49 -9.34 2.55 17.92
N THR A 50 -10.13 3.44 18.52
CA THR A 50 -10.02 4.85 18.25
C THR A 50 -9.71 5.76 19.42
N ALA A 51 -9.69 5.29 20.66
CA ALA A 51 -9.38 6.18 21.81
C ALA A 51 -8.08 6.98 21.60
N TYR A 52 -7.11 6.41 20.91
CA TYR A 52 -5.87 7.10 20.55
C TYR A 52 -6.06 8.24 19.54
N TYR A 53 -7.02 8.09 18.61
CA TYR A 53 -7.22 9.06 17.52
C TYR A 53 -8.33 10.07 17.84
N GLU A 54 -9.22 9.79 18.78
CA GLU A 54 -10.40 10.62 19.08
C GLU A 54 -10.06 12.08 19.36
N ALA A 55 -9.01 12.34 20.11
CA ALA A 55 -8.57 13.70 20.44
C ALA A 55 -8.13 14.52 19.22
N THR A 56 -7.68 13.88 18.14
CA THR A 56 -7.13 14.57 16.96
C THR A 56 -7.95 14.40 15.70
N MET A 57 -8.70 13.30 15.57
CA MET A 57 -9.45 12.94 14.37
C MET A 57 -10.96 12.86 14.59
N GLY A 58 -11.43 12.96 15.86
CA GLY A 58 -12.83 12.79 16.23
C GLY A 58 -13.28 11.32 16.23
N THR A 59 -14.59 11.12 16.41
CA THR A 59 -15.24 9.81 16.42
C THR A 59 -15.85 9.45 15.08
N GLY A 60 -16.27 8.19 14.89
CA GLY A 60 -16.94 7.73 13.67
C GLY A 60 -16.01 7.63 12.48
N LEU A 61 -14.77 7.21 12.72
CA LEU A 61 -13.78 7.05 11.66
C LEU A 61 -14.15 5.90 10.73
N LEU A 62 -14.02 6.16 9.43
CA LEU A 62 -14.14 5.17 8.36
C LEU A 62 -12.77 4.92 7.75
N LYS A 63 -12.46 3.66 7.46
CA LYS A 63 -11.20 3.26 6.82
C LYS A 63 -11.48 2.61 5.48
N ARG A 64 -10.73 3.01 4.44
CA ARG A 64 -10.78 2.50 3.07
C ARG A 64 -9.40 2.06 2.63
N TYR A 65 -9.36 1.13 1.67
CA TYR A 65 -8.12 0.53 1.17
C TYR A 65 -8.06 0.65 -0.35
N TRP A 66 -6.87 0.96 -0.88
CA TRP A 66 -6.62 1.07 -2.32
C TRP A 66 -5.38 0.27 -2.71
N ALA A 67 -5.48 -0.53 -3.76
CA ALA A 67 -4.37 -1.23 -4.38
C ALA A 67 -4.06 -0.60 -5.75
N PHE A 68 -2.79 -0.31 -6.03
CA PHE A 68 -2.37 0.43 -7.22
C PHE A 68 -1.86 -0.49 -8.30
N GLU A 69 -2.15 -0.15 -9.57
CA GLU A 69 -1.67 -0.93 -10.71
C GLU A 69 -0.17 -0.86 -10.92
N ARG A 70 0.42 0.30 -10.66
CA ARG A 70 1.85 0.52 -10.84
C ARG A 70 2.62 -0.21 -9.77
N PHE A 71 3.62 -1.00 -10.19
CA PHE A 71 4.58 -1.61 -9.28
C PHE A 71 5.69 -0.63 -8.91
N HIS A 72 6.23 -0.81 -7.72
CA HIS A 72 7.25 0.05 -7.12
C HIS A 72 8.49 -0.77 -6.74
N GLU A 73 9.65 -0.12 -6.71
CA GLU A 73 10.84 -0.72 -6.14
C GLU A 73 10.70 -0.83 -4.60
N PRO A 74 11.11 -1.94 -4.00
CA PRO A 74 10.93 -2.16 -2.56
C PRO A 74 11.61 -1.14 -1.64
N ASP A 75 12.64 -0.45 -2.10
CA ASP A 75 13.36 0.59 -1.35
C ASP A 75 12.61 1.94 -1.32
N SER A 76 11.59 2.12 -2.16
CA SER A 76 10.80 3.34 -2.23
C SER A 76 9.75 3.51 -1.10
N LEU A 77 9.57 2.51 -0.20
CA LEU A 77 8.51 2.53 0.82
C LEU A 77 8.60 3.73 1.75
N ALA A 78 9.79 4.11 2.17
CA ALA A 78 9.99 5.25 3.06
C ALA A 78 9.62 6.57 2.36
N GLU A 79 9.96 6.72 1.09
CA GLU A 79 9.61 7.90 0.31
C GLU A 79 8.10 7.99 0.07
N ILE A 80 7.45 6.87 -0.25
CA ILE A 80 5.98 6.80 -0.39
C ILE A 80 5.30 7.21 0.93
N LYS A 81 5.82 6.78 2.09
CA LYS A 81 5.26 7.23 3.39
C LYS A 81 5.42 8.74 3.60
N ARG A 82 6.53 9.33 3.17
CA ARG A 82 6.73 10.78 3.24
C ARG A 82 5.73 11.53 2.34
N ILE A 83 5.50 11.04 1.11
CA ILE A 83 4.50 11.61 0.20
C ILE A 83 3.10 11.55 0.83
N THR A 84 2.72 10.45 1.47
CA THR A 84 1.41 10.36 2.14
C THR A 84 1.32 11.30 3.33
N ILE A 85 2.40 11.51 4.10
CA ILE A 85 2.44 12.50 5.18
C ILE A 85 2.29 13.93 4.61
N GLU A 86 2.92 14.23 3.48
CA GLU A 86 2.77 15.54 2.82
C GLU A 86 1.31 15.78 2.40
N LEU A 87 0.62 14.77 1.85
CA LEU A 87 -0.81 14.86 1.54
C LEU A 87 -1.66 15.10 2.79
N GLU A 88 -1.40 14.40 3.90
CA GLU A 88 -2.06 14.66 5.19
C GLU A 88 -1.84 16.12 5.63
N GLN A 89 -0.61 16.63 5.55
CA GLN A 89 -0.26 18.00 5.93
C GLN A 89 -0.91 19.06 5.02
N GLU A 90 -1.05 18.79 3.73
CA GLU A 90 -1.77 19.67 2.81
C GLU A 90 -3.26 19.80 3.20
N ILE A 91 -3.91 18.70 3.58
CA ILE A 91 -5.30 18.71 4.07
C ILE A 91 -5.41 19.51 5.38
N ILE A 92 -4.51 19.31 6.32
CA ILE A 92 -4.46 20.09 7.57
C ILE A 92 -4.32 21.60 7.27
N ARG A 93 -3.41 21.98 6.38
CA ARG A 93 -3.18 23.38 6.00
C ARG A 93 -4.35 24.03 5.28
N SER A 94 -5.17 23.23 4.57
CA SER A 94 -6.36 23.75 3.87
C SER A 94 -7.43 24.29 4.83
N ARG A 95 -7.43 23.86 6.09
CA ARG A 95 -8.41 24.22 7.13
C ARG A 95 -9.86 23.98 6.73
N GLN A 96 -10.10 23.05 5.80
CA GLN A 96 -11.45 22.70 5.34
C GLN A 96 -12.20 21.81 6.35
N PHE A 97 -11.50 21.19 7.28
CA PHE A 97 -12.03 20.29 8.29
C PHE A 97 -11.68 20.78 9.69
N PRO A 98 -12.57 20.59 10.68
CA PRO A 98 -12.37 21.12 12.03
C PRO A 98 -11.35 20.31 12.86
N GLU A 99 -11.07 19.07 12.49
CA GLU A 99 -10.17 18.20 13.21
C GLU A 99 -8.70 18.65 13.05
N LEU A 100 -7.89 18.44 14.09
CA LEU A 100 -6.45 18.71 14.04
C LEU A 100 -5.75 17.80 12.99
N ARG A 101 -6.30 16.60 12.78
CA ARG A 101 -5.83 15.62 11.81
C ARG A 101 -7.02 14.98 11.09
N PRO A 102 -7.54 15.57 10.01
CA PRO A 102 -8.74 15.07 9.33
C PRO A 102 -8.52 13.74 8.58
N LEU A 103 -7.27 13.43 8.24
CA LEU A 103 -6.89 12.27 7.41
C LEU A 103 -5.67 11.57 8.00
N ASN A 104 -5.64 10.23 7.91
CA ASN A 104 -4.44 9.41 8.08
C ASN A 104 -4.28 8.48 6.88
N LEU A 105 -3.05 8.35 6.37
CA LEU A 105 -2.70 7.48 5.25
C LEU A 105 -1.58 6.51 5.65
N ASP A 106 -1.83 5.22 5.54
CA ASP A 106 -0.88 4.15 5.87
C ASP A 106 -0.52 3.35 4.61
N PRO A 107 0.56 3.70 3.92
CA PRO A 107 1.05 2.94 2.77
C PRO A 107 1.78 1.68 3.21
N GLY A 108 1.68 0.66 2.36
CA GLY A 108 2.38 -0.60 2.54
C GLY A 108 2.65 -1.29 1.21
N PHE A 109 3.53 -2.28 1.24
CA PHE A 109 3.88 -3.08 0.07
C PHE A 109 3.41 -4.51 0.18
N LEU A 110 2.71 -4.95 -0.87
CA LEU A 110 2.30 -6.32 -1.07
C LEU A 110 3.29 -7.03 -1.99
N SER A 111 3.81 -8.16 -1.54
CA SER A 111 4.64 -9.07 -2.31
C SER A 111 4.06 -10.49 -2.31
N LEU A 112 4.75 -11.46 -2.94
CA LEU A 112 4.27 -12.85 -3.00
C LEU A 112 4.03 -13.48 -1.62
N GLY A 113 4.91 -13.19 -0.65
CA GLY A 113 4.91 -13.86 0.66
C GLY A 113 4.50 -12.99 1.84
N LYS A 114 4.25 -11.70 1.65
CA LYS A 114 3.97 -10.80 2.79
C LYS A 114 3.34 -9.49 2.39
N PHE A 115 2.71 -8.84 3.38
CA PHE A 115 2.32 -7.45 3.37
C PHE A 115 3.11 -6.68 4.45
N ILE A 116 3.70 -5.56 4.07
CA ILE A 116 4.55 -4.70 4.92
C ILE A 116 3.89 -3.34 5.04
N LEU A 117 3.80 -2.77 6.25
CA LEU A 117 3.37 -1.38 6.48
C LEU A 117 4.54 -0.48 6.81
N ALA A 118 4.46 0.78 6.34
CA ALA A 118 5.34 1.86 6.74
C ALA A 118 4.75 2.65 7.91
N THR A 119 5.61 3.11 8.81
CA THR A 119 5.23 3.88 9.99
C THR A 119 6.33 4.85 10.42
N THR A 120 5.94 5.91 11.15
CA THR A 120 6.89 6.84 11.82
C THR A 120 7.21 6.45 13.27
N LYS A 121 6.57 5.40 13.80
CA LYS A 121 6.73 4.98 15.20
C LYS A 121 7.78 3.88 15.29
N ASP A 122 8.79 4.07 16.15
CA ASP A 122 9.74 3.04 16.52
C ASP A 122 9.13 2.09 17.55
N GLN A 123 9.17 0.80 17.27
CA GLN A 123 8.76 -0.29 18.18
C GLN A 123 9.64 -1.51 17.95
N ALA A 124 9.72 -2.42 18.94
CA ALA A 124 10.66 -3.54 18.96
C ALA A 124 10.58 -4.50 17.75
N HIS A 125 9.43 -4.56 17.05
CA HIS A 125 9.22 -5.42 15.86
C HIS A 125 9.40 -4.66 14.55
N ARG A 126 9.84 -3.39 14.58
CA ARG A 126 9.98 -2.53 13.41
C ARG A 126 11.44 -2.35 13.02
N ILE A 127 11.66 -2.29 11.74
CA ILE A 127 12.98 -2.08 11.14
C ILE A 127 13.04 -0.66 10.61
N TYR A 128 14.07 0.08 11.02
CA TYR A 128 14.32 1.41 10.48
C TYR A 128 14.71 1.31 9.00
N LEU A 129 14.06 2.12 8.16
CA LEU A 129 14.40 2.25 6.74
C LEU A 129 15.36 3.45 6.55
N HIS A 130 14.79 4.64 6.46
CA HIS A 130 15.50 5.91 6.43
C HIS A 130 14.52 7.07 6.66
N GLY A 131 15.04 8.30 6.88
CA GLY A 131 14.22 9.52 6.97
C GLY A 131 13.18 9.52 8.09
N GLY A 132 13.39 8.77 9.18
CA GLY A 132 12.45 8.66 10.29
C GLY A 132 11.31 7.66 10.03
N ILE A 133 11.41 6.84 8.98
CA ILE A 133 10.41 5.83 8.63
C ILE A 133 10.90 4.44 9.00
N PHE A 134 10.01 3.66 9.56
CA PHE A 134 10.16 2.25 9.92
C PHE A 134 9.20 1.39 9.10
N ALA A 135 9.47 0.10 9.04
CA ALA A 135 8.58 -0.89 8.42
C ALA A 135 8.37 -2.10 9.33
N GLU A 136 7.23 -2.74 9.18
CA GLU A 136 6.90 -4.00 9.86
C GLU A 136 6.26 -4.98 8.87
N VAL A 137 6.54 -6.28 9.04
CA VAL A 137 5.75 -7.33 8.36
C VAL A 137 4.43 -7.45 9.09
N THR A 138 3.38 -6.86 8.51
CA THR A 138 2.04 -6.85 9.11
C THR A 138 1.33 -8.18 8.91
N LEU A 139 1.45 -8.79 7.72
CA LEU A 139 0.85 -10.09 7.40
C LEU A 139 1.86 -10.96 6.65
N ARG A 140 1.88 -12.25 6.94
CA ARG A 140 2.57 -13.27 6.14
C ARG A 140 1.55 -13.96 5.23
N PHE A 141 1.92 -14.26 3.99
CA PHE A 141 1.12 -15.12 3.13
C PHE A 141 1.69 -16.53 3.15
N HIS A 142 0.88 -17.50 3.58
CA HIS A 142 1.26 -18.90 3.71
C HIS A 142 0.02 -19.78 3.47
N ASP A 143 0.19 -20.91 2.79
CA ASP A 143 -0.87 -21.87 2.49
C ASP A 143 -2.17 -21.26 1.92
N GLY A 144 -2.01 -20.25 1.05
CA GLY A 144 -3.15 -19.59 0.40
C GLY A 144 -3.81 -18.47 1.21
N GLU A 145 -3.36 -18.21 2.44
CA GLU A 145 -3.98 -17.27 3.37
C GLU A 145 -3.00 -16.21 3.86
N PHE A 146 -3.55 -15.03 4.23
CA PHE A 146 -2.80 -14.04 4.99
C PHE A 146 -2.92 -14.31 6.49
N GLU A 147 -1.80 -14.52 7.15
CA GLU A 147 -1.69 -14.79 8.58
C GLU A 147 -1.22 -13.54 9.33
N PRO A 148 -1.92 -13.12 10.39
CA PRO A 148 -1.50 -12.00 11.22
C PRO A 148 -0.24 -12.32 12.03
N ARG A 149 0.48 -11.28 12.40
CA ARG A 149 1.57 -11.32 13.37
C ARG A 149 1.04 -10.87 14.75
N PRO A 150 1.76 -11.12 15.84
CA PRO A 150 1.32 -10.68 17.18
C PRO A 150 1.05 -9.16 17.30
N TRP A 151 1.65 -8.36 16.42
CA TRP A 151 1.50 -6.90 16.38
C TRP A 151 0.53 -6.41 15.31
N THR A 152 -0.06 -7.30 14.50
CA THR A 152 -1.00 -6.89 13.44
C THR A 152 -2.22 -6.21 14.04
N TYR A 153 -2.51 -4.99 13.62
CA TYR A 153 -3.71 -4.27 14.05
C TYR A 153 -4.99 -5.01 13.65
N ALA A 154 -6.03 -4.89 14.49
CA ALA A 154 -7.27 -5.64 14.35
C ALA A 154 -7.99 -5.39 13.01
N ASP A 155 -7.92 -4.18 12.47
CA ASP A 155 -8.53 -3.83 11.19
C ASP A 155 -7.90 -4.57 10.00
N TRP A 156 -6.60 -4.90 10.06
CA TRP A 156 -5.92 -5.73 9.05
C TRP A 156 -6.22 -7.23 9.19
N GLN A 157 -6.92 -7.64 10.24
CA GLN A 157 -7.33 -9.03 10.48
C GLN A 157 -8.80 -9.29 10.12
N LEU A 158 -9.55 -8.27 9.71
CA LEU A 158 -10.94 -8.40 9.32
C LEU A 158 -11.08 -9.25 8.05
N PRO A 159 -12.03 -10.20 7.99
CA PRO A 159 -12.20 -11.11 6.85
C PRO A 159 -12.30 -10.38 5.50
N GLN A 160 -13.05 -9.28 5.43
CA GLN A 160 -13.22 -8.51 4.20
C GLN A 160 -11.93 -7.79 3.76
N VAL A 161 -11.03 -7.43 4.70
CA VAL A 161 -9.73 -6.82 4.40
C VAL A 161 -8.74 -7.88 3.93
N LEU A 162 -8.75 -9.06 4.56
CA LEU A 162 -7.94 -10.20 4.12
C LEU A 162 -8.35 -10.67 2.72
N GLU A 163 -9.65 -10.69 2.41
CA GLU A 163 -10.12 -11.03 1.07
C GLU A 163 -9.69 -9.99 0.02
N PHE A 164 -9.81 -8.70 0.33
CA PHE A 164 -9.27 -7.64 -0.52
C PHE A 164 -7.77 -7.83 -0.81
N LEU A 165 -6.97 -8.16 0.21
CA LEU A 165 -5.54 -8.42 0.02
C LEU A 165 -5.26 -9.67 -0.82
N LYS A 166 -6.10 -10.71 -0.73
CA LYS A 166 -6.01 -11.89 -1.61
C LYS A 166 -6.29 -11.52 -3.06
N GLU A 167 -7.32 -10.73 -3.32
CA GLU A 167 -7.63 -10.23 -4.67
C GLU A 167 -6.50 -9.35 -5.22
N ALA A 168 -5.97 -8.44 -4.41
CA ALA A 168 -4.81 -7.61 -4.77
C ALA A 168 -3.59 -8.49 -5.11
N ARG A 169 -3.36 -9.57 -4.33
CA ARG A 169 -2.29 -10.51 -4.60
C ARG A 169 -2.51 -11.31 -5.89
N LYS A 170 -3.75 -11.73 -6.19
CA LYS A 170 -4.08 -12.38 -7.47
C LYS A 170 -3.77 -11.46 -8.65
N PHE A 171 -4.18 -10.19 -8.55
CA PHE A 171 -3.87 -9.16 -9.55
C PHE A 171 -2.34 -8.99 -9.71
N TYR A 172 -1.60 -8.83 -8.60
CA TYR A 172 -0.15 -8.70 -8.59
C TYR A 172 0.54 -9.86 -9.30
N VAL A 173 0.18 -11.11 -8.98
CA VAL A 173 0.73 -12.33 -9.59
C VAL A 173 0.47 -12.35 -11.10
N LYS A 174 -0.77 -12.07 -11.52
CA LYS A 174 -1.17 -12.06 -12.93
C LYS A 174 -0.35 -11.03 -13.72
N LYS A 175 -0.31 -9.79 -13.25
CA LYS A 175 0.40 -8.70 -13.92
C LYS A 175 1.91 -8.97 -14.01
N LYS A 176 2.51 -9.56 -12.98
CA LYS A 176 3.90 -9.99 -13.01
C LYS A 176 4.17 -11.05 -14.08
N GLN A 177 3.29 -12.04 -14.23
CA GLN A 177 3.42 -13.07 -15.27
C GLN A 177 3.32 -12.48 -16.68
N GLU A 178 2.43 -11.50 -16.90
CA GLU A 178 2.28 -10.80 -18.17
C GLU A 178 3.56 -10.03 -18.54
N SER A 179 4.16 -9.34 -17.60
CA SER A 179 5.43 -8.60 -17.80
C SER A 179 6.59 -9.51 -18.22
N VAL A 180 6.69 -10.70 -17.63
CA VAL A 180 7.72 -11.70 -17.98
C VAL A 180 7.51 -12.22 -19.40
N LYS A 181 6.27 -12.50 -19.81
CA LYS A 181 5.95 -12.98 -21.17
C LYS A 181 6.33 -11.92 -22.21
N THR A 182 5.96 -10.67 -21.99
CA THR A 182 6.27 -9.56 -22.91
C THR A 182 7.79 -9.38 -23.06
N SER A 183 8.54 -9.47 -21.97
CA SER A 183 10.01 -9.38 -22.00
C SER A 183 10.67 -10.55 -22.73
N SER A 184 10.07 -11.73 -22.73
CA SER A 184 10.60 -12.92 -23.44
C SER A 184 10.27 -12.94 -24.95
N GLU A 185 9.28 -12.18 -25.39
CA GLU A 185 8.86 -12.09 -26.81
C GLU A 185 9.59 -11.00 -27.59
N LEU A 186 10.04 -9.93 -26.93
CA LEU A 186 10.77 -8.83 -27.54
C LEU A 186 12.04 -9.27 -28.30
N PRO A 187 12.91 -10.16 -27.81
CA PRO A 187 14.08 -10.64 -28.55
C PRO A 187 13.73 -11.42 -29.83
N LYS A 188 12.59 -12.14 -29.84
CA LYS A 188 12.15 -12.94 -31.00
C LYS A 188 11.63 -12.09 -32.15
N LEU A 189 11.03 -10.94 -31.86
CA LEU A 189 10.56 -9.98 -32.87
C LEU A 189 11.72 -9.23 -33.53
N LEU A 190 12.75 -8.87 -32.77
CA LEU A 190 13.95 -8.20 -33.30
C LEU A 190 14.76 -9.12 -34.24
N VAL A 191 14.88 -10.41 -33.93
CA VAL A 191 15.56 -11.39 -34.80
C VAL A 191 14.81 -11.64 -36.11
N ARG A 192 13.46 -11.54 -36.12
CA ARG A 192 12.67 -11.69 -37.35
C ARG A 192 12.73 -10.46 -38.28
N ALA A 193 12.95 -9.27 -37.72
CA ALA A 193 13.04 -8.04 -38.51
C ALA A 193 14.39 -7.87 -39.24
N THR A 194 15.43 -8.59 -38.80
CA THR A 194 16.77 -8.56 -39.43
C THR A 194 17.02 -9.69 -40.42
N SER A 195 16.06 -10.57 -40.67
CA SER A 195 16.18 -11.74 -41.56
C SER A 195 15.29 -11.68 -42.81
N GLN A 196 14.99 -10.49 -43.36
CA GLN A 196 14.48 -10.37 -44.71
C GLN A 196 15.58 -9.87 -45.65
N PRO A 197 15.79 -10.56 -46.78
CA PRO A 197 16.84 -10.25 -47.75
C PRO A 197 16.58 -8.94 -48.52
#